data_7647e12c3f04da493f99a2cb4c5bae88
#
_entry.id   7647e12c3f04da493f99a2cb4c5bae88
#
_cell.length_a   1.000
_cell.length_b   1.000
_cell.length_c   1.000
_cell.angle_alpha   90.00
_cell.angle_beta   90.00
_cell.angle_gamma   90.00
#
_symmetry.space_group_name_H-M   'P 1'
#
loop_
_entity.id
_entity.type
_entity.pdbx_description
1 polymer ?
#
loop_
_entity_poly.entity_id
_entity_poly.type
_entity_poly.pdbx_seq_one_letter_code
_entity_poly.pdbx_strand_id
1 'polypeptide(L)'
;DLGTFETNLQNIDQAIKDIKKGNDEYQGTLTEKLENFTTSGENFEKIANEMKNTLVAGSSQKQGAWGEMVLEHILTKLQFTEGQEFEKHQNYKTEEGERLIPDFIIHFPGKRDVVIDSKVNLTAWDEYVNTDDIQKKEDALNRHKQSIKNHIDSLAKKNYQNLEGIN
;
A
#
# COMPACT_ATOMS: atom_id res chain seq x y z
N ASP A 1 39.46 -20.50 -39.70
CA ASP A 1 39.48 -19.56 -40.76
C ASP A 1 39.37 -18.13 -40.19
N LEU A 2 40.36 -17.25 -40.52
CA LEU A 2 40.46 -15.89 -40.00
C LEU A 2 39.17 -15.08 -40.21
N GLY A 3 38.54 -15.22 -41.40
CA GLY A 3 37.30 -14.50 -41.71
C GLY A 3 36.11 -14.86 -40.82
N THR A 4 35.99 -16.11 -40.42
CA THR A 4 34.95 -16.57 -39.48
C THR A 4 35.21 -16.01 -38.08
N PHE A 5 36.46 -15.90 -37.67
CA PHE A 5 36.82 -15.31 -36.40
C PHE A 5 36.53 -13.81 -36.33
N GLU A 6 36.88 -13.05 -37.38
CA GLU A 6 36.54 -11.60 -37.48
C GLU A 6 35.03 -11.37 -37.44
N THR A 7 34.25 -12.17 -38.17
CA THR A 7 32.77 -12.09 -38.15
C THR A 7 32.20 -12.36 -36.76
N ASN A 8 32.74 -13.36 -36.09
CA ASN A 8 32.29 -13.67 -34.69
C ASN A 8 32.63 -12.55 -33.70
N LEU A 9 33.80 -11.92 -33.83
CA LEU A 9 34.18 -10.76 -33.01
C LEU A 9 33.24 -9.55 -33.26
N GLN A 10 32.88 -9.27 -34.50
CA GLN A 10 31.93 -8.20 -34.85
C GLN A 10 30.54 -8.48 -34.29
N ASN A 11 30.07 -9.71 -34.33
CA ASN A 11 28.79 -10.11 -33.75
C ASN A 11 28.77 -9.98 -32.23
N ILE A 12 29.87 -10.32 -31.56
CA ILE A 12 30.02 -10.14 -30.10
C ILE A 12 30.02 -8.64 -29.75
N ASP A 13 30.78 -7.82 -30.48
CA ASP A 13 30.83 -6.36 -30.26
C ASP A 13 29.43 -5.73 -30.41
N GLN A 14 28.69 -6.13 -31.46
CA GLN A 14 27.32 -5.67 -31.67
C GLN A 14 26.39 -6.13 -30.52
N ALA A 15 26.46 -7.37 -30.08
CA ALA A 15 25.68 -7.89 -28.99
C ALA A 15 25.97 -7.15 -27.68
N ILE A 16 27.23 -6.83 -27.40
CA ILE A 16 27.62 -6.02 -26.24
C ILE A 16 27.02 -4.59 -26.30
N LYS A 17 27.03 -3.98 -27.47
CA LYS A 17 26.42 -2.64 -27.70
C LYS A 17 24.91 -2.67 -27.44
N ASP A 18 24.23 -3.70 -27.93
CA ASP A 18 22.79 -3.85 -27.78
C ASP A 18 22.40 -4.11 -26.31
N ILE A 19 23.18 -4.92 -25.62
CA ILE A 19 22.99 -5.16 -24.15
C ILE A 19 23.20 -3.87 -23.36
N LYS A 20 24.26 -3.11 -23.69
CA LYS A 20 24.54 -1.84 -23.02
C LYS A 20 23.41 -0.85 -23.24
N LYS A 21 22.95 -0.68 -24.46
CA LYS A 21 21.81 0.20 -24.80
C LYS A 21 20.54 -0.19 -24.06
N GLY A 22 20.20 -1.49 -24.05
CA GLY A 22 19.04 -1.99 -23.30
C GLY A 22 19.14 -1.74 -21.81
N ASN A 23 20.33 -1.88 -21.23
CA ASN A 23 20.55 -1.60 -19.81
C ASN A 23 20.41 -0.09 -19.49
N ASP A 24 20.93 0.79 -20.35
CA ASP A 24 20.81 2.25 -20.18
C ASP A 24 19.36 2.72 -20.30
N GLU A 25 18.58 2.17 -21.24
CA GLU A 25 17.15 2.41 -21.40
C GLU A 25 16.36 1.93 -20.17
N TYR A 26 16.69 0.74 -19.63
CA TYR A 26 16.05 0.20 -18.44
C TYR A 26 16.35 1.06 -17.19
N GLN A 27 17.61 1.49 -17.02
CA GLN A 27 17.99 2.38 -15.91
C GLN A 27 17.29 3.75 -16.01
N GLY A 28 17.18 4.31 -17.22
CA GLY A 28 16.43 5.54 -17.47
C GLY A 28 14.96 5.42 -17.06
N THR A 29 14.31 4.36 -17.51
CA THR A 29 12.91 4.08 -17.15
C THR A 29 12.72 3.86 -15.63
N LEU A 30 13.66 3.16 -14.99
CA LEU A 30 13.60 2.96 -13.54
C LEU A 30 13.78 4.28 -12.77
N THR A 31 14.72 5.12 -13.19
CA THR A 31 14.94 6.44 -12.60
C THR A 31 13.70 7.32 -12.73
N GLU A 32 13.11 7.40 -13.92
CA GLU A 32 11.86 8.15 -14.15
C GLU A 32 10.71 7.66 -13.26
N LYS A 33 10.55 6.33 -13.13
CA LYS A 33 9.53 5.75 -12.24
C LYS A 33 9.77 6.08 -10.78
N LEU A 34 11.03 6.08 -10.33
CA LEU A 34 11.40 6.45 -8.97
C LEU A 34 11.16 7.95 -8.70
N GLU A 35 11.49 8.82 -9.62
CA GLU A 35 11.22 10.26 -9.53
C GLU A 35 9.71 10.54 -9.48
N ASN A 36 8.93 9.90 -10.35
CA ASN A 36 7.48 9.99 -10.33
C ASN A 36 6.86 9.48 -9.02
N PHE A 37 7.42 8.39 -8.47
CA PHE A 37 7.00 7.87 -7.16
C PHE A 37 7.30 8.86 -6.04
N THR A 38 8.51 9.44 -6.03
CA THR A 38 8.93 10.44 -5.03
C THR A 38 8.05 11.69 -5.09
N THR A 39 7.87 12.27 -6.29
CA THR A 39 7.03 13.46 -6.50
C THR A 39 5.57 13.22 -6.10
N SER A 40 5.07 12.02 -6.38
CA SER A 40 3.70 11.64 -5.98
C SER A 40 3.58 11.46 -4.47
N GLY A 41 4.63 10.95 -3.81
CA GLY A 41 4.71 10.85 -2.35
C GLY A 41 4.67 12.22 -1.68
N GLU A 42 5.45 13.18 -2.17
CA GLU A 42 5.47 14.55 -1.66
C GLU A 42 4.10 15.26 -1.82
N ASN A 43 3.46 15.12 -2.97
CA ASN A 43 2.12 15.66 -3.19
C ASN A 43 1.08 15.01 -2.27
N PHE A 44 1.20 13.70 -2.05
CA PHE A 44 0.32 12.98 -1.13
C PHE A 44 0.53 13.43 0.32
N GLU A 45 1.78 13.59 0.76
CA GLU A 45 2.10 14.09 2.09
C GLU A 45 1.50 15.49 2.32
N LYS A 46 1.57 16.38 1.32
CA LYS A 46 0.97 17.71 1.38
C LYS A 46 -0.56 17.63 1.56
N ILE A 47 -1.24 16.82 0.74
CA ILE A 47 -2.68 16.60 0.84
C ILE A 47 -3.04 16.00 2.20
N ALA A 48 -2.29 15.02 2.68
CA ALA A 48 -2.51 14.39 3.98
C ALA A 48 -2.37 15.40 5.14
N ASN A 49 -1.38 16.29 5.06
CA ASN A 49 -1.17 17.34 6.05
C ASN A 49 -2.27 18.41 6.01
N GLU A 50 -2.72 18.83 4.83
CA GLU A 50 -3.84 19.78 4.68
C GLU A 50 -5.16 19.20 5.23
N MET A 51 -5.40 17.92 5.05
CA MET A 51 -6.58 17.24 5.56
C MET A 51 -6.49 16.86 7.05
N LYS A 52 -5.30 16.78 7.62
CA LYS A 52 -5.06 16.32 8.99
C LYS A 52 -5.99 17.02 10.00
N ASN A 53 -6.05 18.33 9.98
CA ASN A 53 -6.85 19.11 10.94
C ASN A 53 -8.35 18.83 10.80
N THR A 54 -8.83 18.62 9.57
CA THR A 54 -10.22 18.26 9.28
C THR A 54 -10.55 16.85 9.73
N LEU A 55 -9.58 15.94 9.67
CA LEU A 55 -9.75 14.52 10.03
C LEU A 55 -9.64 14.30 11.53
N VAL A 56 -8.73 14.99 12.22
CA VAL A 56 -8.58 14.89 13.68
C VAL A 56 -9.83 15.35 14.40
N ALA A 57 -10.45 16.44 13.94
CA ALA A 57 -11.74 16.93 14.45
C ALA A 57 -12.94 16.14 13.91
N GLY A 58 -12.73 15.24 12.95
CA GLY A 58 -13.77 14.48 12.26
C GLY A 58 -14.24 13.25 13.02
N SER A 59 -15.38 12.70 12.58
CA SER A 59 -15.88 11.42 13.09
C SER A 59 -14.95 10.25 12.69
N SER A 60 -15.03 9.14 13.43
CA SER A 60 -14.32 7.89 13.11
C SER A 60 -14.61 7.41 11.68
N GLN A 61 -15.80 7.67 11.16
CA GLN A 61 -16.19 7.35 9.79
C GLN A 61 -15.37 8.14 8.75
N LYS A 62 -15.13 9.44 8.97
CA LYS A 62 -14.29 10.25 8.08
C LYS A 62 -12.84 9.80 8.11
N GLN A 63 -12.33 9.43 9.29
CA GLN A 63 -10.99 8.87 9.44
C GLN A 63 -10.85 7.53 8.71
N GLY A 64 -11.88 6.66 8.77
CA GLY A 64 -11.93 5.40 8.02
C GLY A 64 -11.87 5.63 6.52
N ALA A 65 -12.77 6.45 5.97
CA ALA A 65 -12.80 6.75 4.53
C ALA A 65 -11.48 7.36 4.02
N TRP A 66 -10.83 8.18 4.83
CA TRP A 66 -9.51 8.70 4.50
C TRP A 66 -8.45 7.60 4.46
N GLY A 67 -8.44 6.69 5.44
CA GLY A 67 -7.51 5.56 5.48
C GLY A 67 -7.64 4.65 4.26
N GLU A 68 -8.88 4.38 3.83
CA GLU A 68 -9.18 3.62 2.62
C GLU A 68 -8.66 4.33 1.36
N MET A 69 -8.90 5.65 1.24
CA MET A 69 -8.38 6.46 0.14
C MET A 69 -6.85 6.43 0.06
N VAL A 70 -6.17 6.52 1.21
CA VAL A 70 -4.69 6.40 1.30
C VAL A 70 -4.22 5.05 0.80
N LEU A 71 -4.86 3.98 1.27
CA LEU A 71 -4.49 2.61 0.89
C LEU A 71 -4.70 2.38 -0.60
N GLU A 72 -5.84 2.81 -1.16
CA GLU A 72 -6.10 2.74 -2.59
C GLU A 72 -5.04 3.47 -3.41
N HIS A 73 -4.66 4.67 -2.95
CA HIS A 73 -3.60 5.44 -3.61
C HIS A 73 -2.25 4.70 -3.58
N ILE A 74 -1.89 4.08 -2.45
CA ILE A 74 -0.67 3.28 -2.34
C ILE A 74 -0.72 2.09 -3.30
N LEU A 75 -1.81 1.32 -3.35
CA LEU A 75 -1.96 0.17 -4.24
C LEU A 75 -1.86 0.58 -5.71
N THR A 76 -2.54 1.66 -6.10
CA THR A 76 -2.48 2.21 -7.47
C THR A 76 -1.05 2.66 -7.84
N LYS A 77 -0.31 3.28 -6.90
CA LYS A 77 1.08 3.67 -7.13
C LYS A 77 2.02 2.49 -7.27
N LEU A 78 1.72 1.39 -6.60
CA LEU A 78 2.40 0.10 -6.78
C LEU A 78 1.98 -0.61 -8.09
N GLN A 79 1.17 0.07 -8.93
CA GLN A 79 0.66 -0.44 -10.21
C GLN A 79 -0.31 -1.63 -10.06
N PHE A 80 -0.92 -1.75 -8.90
CA PHE A 80 -2.03 -2.67 -8.73
C PHE A 80 -3.29 -2.07 -9.35
N THR A 81 -4.04 -2.88 -10.07
CA THR A 81 -5.26 -2.50 -10.81
C THR A 81 -6.47 -3.06 -10.10
N GLU A 82 -7.46 -2.21 -9.82
CA GLU A 82 -8.73 -2.66 -9.25
C GLU A 82 -9.44 -3.62 -10.21
N GLY A 83 -9.99 -4.70 -9.66
CA GLY A 83 -10.60 -5.77 -10.42
C GLY A 83 -9.61 -6.79 -11.03
N GLN A 84 -8.31 -6.62 -10.84
CA GLN A 84 -7.26 -7.57 -11.25
C GLN A 84 -6.40 -7.99 -10.06
N GLU A 85 -5.56 -7.08 -9.52
CA GLU A 85 -4.69 -7.35 -8.40
C GLU A 85 -5.31 -7.02 -7.06
N PHE A 86 -6.35 -6.18 -7.01
CA PHE A 86 -7.10 -5.94 -5.79
C PHE A 86 -8.59 -5.66 -6.04
N GLU A 87 -9.40 -5.88 -5.03
CA GLU A 87 -10.81 -5.53 -4.97
C GLU A 87 -11.11 -4.72 -3.71
N LYS A 88 -12.16 -3.87 -3.76
CA LYS A 88 -12.65 -3.08 -2.61
C LYS A 88 -14.13 -3.33 -2.36
N HIS A 89 -14.50 -3.34 -1.07
CA HIS A 89 -15.90 -3.37 -0.59
C HIS A 89 -16.73 -4.50 -1.20
N GLN A 90 -16.13 -5.62 -1.58
CA GLN A 90 -16.84 -6.76 -2.10
C GLN A 90 -17.57 -7.51 -0.97
N ASN A 91 -18.78 -7.99 -1.28
CA ASN A 91 -19.58 -8.76 -0.35
C ASN A 91 -19.18 -10.23 -0.41
N TYR A 92 -18.65 -10.72 0.69
CA TYR A 92 -18.33 -12.13 0.87
C TYR A 92 -19.28 -12.78 1.87
N LYS A 93 -19.41 -14.10 1.79
CA LYS A 93 -20.14 -14.90 2.75
C LYS A 93 -19.19 -15.80 3.50
N THR A 94 -19.44 -16.02 4.78
CA THR A 94 -18.84 -17.11 5.53
C THR A 94 -19.58 -18.42 5.23
N GLU A 95 -18.97 -19.54 5.57
CA GLU A 95 -19.62 -20.86 5.50
C GLU A 95 -20.93 -20.91 6.32
N GLU A 96 -21.04 -20.09 7.37
CA GLU A 96 -22.24 -19.95 8.21
C GLU A 96 -23.28 -19.00 7.62
N GLY A 97 -23.00 -18.37 6.46
CA GLY A 97 -23.90 -17.48 5.74
C GLY A 97 -23.87 -16.01 6.22
N GLU A 98 -22.96 -15.64 7.11
CA GLU A 98 -22.76 -14.25 7.48
C GLU A 98 -22.13 -13.47 6.33
N ARG A 99 -22.55 -12.21 6.18
CA ARG A 99 -21.97 -11.31 5.18
C ARG A 99 -20.89 -10.45 5.82
N LEU A 100 -19.70 -10.51 5.25
CA LEU A 100 -18.60 -9.66 5.60
C LEU A 100 -18.15 -8.85 4.38
N ILE A 101 -17.76 -7.61 4.63
CA ILE A 101 -17.28 -6.68 3.60
C ILE A 101 -15.89 -6.23 4.04
N PRO A 102 -14.82 -6.88 3.54
CA PRO A 102 -13.46 -6.38 3.72
C PRO A 102 -13.30 -5.03 3.01
N ASP A 103 -12.45 -4.15 3.54
CA ASP A 103 -12.15 -2.89 2.86
C ASP A 103 -11.43 -3.18 1.54
N PHE A 104 -10.39 -4.03 1.59
CA PHE A 104 -9.63 -4.46 0.40
C PHE A 104 -9.28 -5.94 0.47
N ILE A 105 -9.16 -6.55 -0.71
CA ILE A 105 -8.55 -7.87 -0.90
C ILE A 105 -7.50 -7.74 -1.98
N ILE A 106 -6.27 -8.20 -1.71
CA ILE A 106 -5.19 -8.24 -2.68
C ILE A 106 -5.01 -9.68 -3.16
N HIS A 107 -4.98 -9.86 -4.47
CA HIS A 107 -4.79 -11.13 -5.13
C HIS A 107 -3.32 -11.32 -5.53
N PHE A 108 -2.64 -12.26 -4.91
CA PHE A 108 -1.27 -12.60 -5.25
C PHE A 108 -1.19 -13.80 -6.19
N PRO A 109 -0.11 -13.91 -6.99
CA PRO A 109 0.14 -15.10 -7.78
C PRO A 109 0.13 -16.37 -6.93
N GLY A 110 -0.39 -17.47 -7.49
CA GLY A 110 -0.47 -18.75 -6.79
C GLY A 110 -1.73 -18.91 -5.92
N LYS A 111 -2.79 -18.18 -6.23
CA LYS A 111 -4.08 -18.22 -5.52
C LYS A 111 -3.93 -17.93 -4.03
N ARG A 112 -3.25 -16.88 -3.70
CA ARG A 112 -3.13 -16.38 -2.31
C ARG A 112 -3.77 -15.01 -2.24
N ASP A 113 -4.72 -14.87 -1.35
CA ASP A 113 -5.40 -13.61 -1.12
C ASP A 113 -5.01 -13.03 0.25
N VAL A 114 -4.91 -11.72 0.32
CA VAL A 114 -4.64 -11.00 1.56
C VAL A 114 -5.75 -9.99 1.78
N VAL A 115 -6.49 -10.18 2.86
CA VAL A 115 -7.51 -9.23 3.31
C VAL A 115 -6.85 -8.08 4.06
N ILE A 116 -7.19 -6.86 3.71
CA ILE A 116 -6.76 -5.66 4.42
C ILE A 116 -7.99 -4.93 4.96
N ASP A 117 -7.98 -4.67 6.25
CA ASP A 117 -8.98 -3.85 6.94
C ASP A 117 -8.29 -2.54 7.36
N SER A 118 -8.66 -1.46 6.70
CA SER A 118 -8.04 -0.16 6.88
C SER A 118 -8.58 0.51 8.14
N LYS A 119 -7.72 0.80 9.10
CA LYS A 119 -8.09 1.50 10.32
C LYS A 119 -7.14 2.64 10.63
N VAL A 120 -7.68 3.84 10.67
CA VAL A 120 -6.95 5.04 11.06
C VAL A 120 -7.56 5.60 12.34
N ASN A 121 -6.71 5.80 13.36
CA ASN A 121 -7.06 6.53 14.56
C ASN A 121 -6.03 7.63 14.79
N LEU A 122 -6.37 8.84 14.36
CA LEU A 122 -5.47 9.99 14.40
C LEU A 122 -5.55 10.79 15.71
N THR A 123 -6.64 10.70 16.45
CA THR A 123 -6.90 11.58 17.62
C THR A 123 -5.82 11.45 18.69
N ALA A 124 -5.57 10.24 19.15
CA ALA A 124 -4.56 10.02 20.19
C ALA A 124 -3.12 10.24 19.68
N TRP A 125 -2.87 9.98 18.40
CA TRP A 125 -1.59 10.28 17.76
C TRP A 125 -1.36 11.77 17.63
N ASP A 126 -2.36 12.53 17.23
CA ASP A 126 -2.29 13.99 17.11
C ASP A 126 -2.02 14.65 18.46
N GLU A 127 -2.69 14.22 19.52
CA GLU A 127 -2.39 14.66 20.88
C GLU A 127 -0.96 14.35 21.30
N TYR A 128 -0.46 13.15 20.96
CA TYR A 128 0.92 12.73 21.26
C TYR A 128 1.95 13.66 20.60
N VAL A 129 1.76 14.03 19.33
CA VAL A 129 2.74 14.83 18.58
C VAL A 129 2.65 16.32 18.87
N ASN A 130 1.49 16.81 19.32
CA ASN A 130 1.24 18.25 19.52
C ASN A 130 1.27 18.71 20.98
N THR A 131 1.56 17.82 21.95
CA THR A 131 1.71 18.23 23.36
C THR A 131 3.17 18.19 23.81
N ASP A 132 3.59 19.21 24.55
CA ASP A 132 4.90 19.27 25.22
C ASP A 132 4.83 18.73 26.66
N ASP A 133 3.64 18.50 27.21
CA ASP A 133 3.42 17.93 28.53
C ASP A 133 3.76 16.44 28.51
N ILE A 134 4.79 16.06 29.26
CA ILE A 134 5.32 14.69 29.30
C ILE A 134 4.23 13.67 29.70
N GLN A 135 3.41 14.00 30.71
CA GLN A 135 2.39 13.09 31.18
C GLN A 135 1.26 12.90 30.15
N LYS A 136 0.79 13.99 29.54
CA LYS A 136 -0.21 13.92 28.46
C LYS A 136 0.30 13.17 27.25
N LYS A 137 1.58 13.35 26.93
CA LYS A 137 2.26 12.66 25.82
C LYS A 137 2.25 11.15 26.05
N GLU A 138 2.62 10.71 27.24
CA GLU A 138 2.62 9.29 27.60
C GLU A 138 1.20 8.70 27.59
N ASP A 139 0.22 9.41 28.13
CA ASP A 139 -1.19 9.00 28.15
C ASP A 139 -1.76 8.90 26.72
N ALA A 140 -1.43 9.85 25.85
CA ALA A 140 -1.85 9.83 24.46
C ALA A 140 -1.24 8.64 23.69
N LEU A 141 0.07 8.38 23.88
CA LEU A 141 0.73 7.23 23.30
C LEU A 141 0.13 5.90 23.76
N ASN A 142 -0.20 5.78 25.04
CA ASN A 142 -0.83 4.59 25.59
C ASN A 142 -2.24 4.37 25.02
N ARG A 143 -3.04 5.43 24.85
CA ARG A 143 -4.35 5.35 24.18
C ARG A 143 -4.21 4.95 22.72
N HIS A 144 -3.20 5.46 22.02
CA HIS A 144 -2.93 5.09 20.63
C HIS A 144 -2.56 3.60 20.51
N LYS A 145 -1.64 3.11 21.35
CA LYS A 145 -1.27 1.69 21.39
C LYS A 145 -2.47 0.79 21.71
N GLN A 146 -3.31 1.20 22.67
CA GLN A 146 -4.51 0.43 23.03
C GLN A 146 -5.52 0.39 21.88
N SER A 147 -5.67 1.49 21.13
CA SER A 147 -6.53 1.51 19.95
C SER A 147 -6.06 0.54 18.86
N ILE A 148 -4.75 0.49 18.58
CA ILE A 148 -4.17 -0.48 17.64
C ILE A 148 -4.44 -1.91 18.13
N LYS A 149 -4.19 -2.21 19.40
CA LYS A 149 -4.46 -3.54 19.96
C LYS A 149 -5.93 -3.94 19.84
N ASN A 150 -6.84 -3.05 20.20
CA ASN A 150 -8.28 -3.30 20.08
C ASN A 150 -8.69 -3.59 18.64
N HIS A 151 -8.05 -2.90 17.67
CA HIS A 151 -8.30 -3.15 16.26
C HIS A 151 -7.81 -4.52 15.82
N ILE A 152 -6.60 -4.93 16.22
CA ILE A 152 -6.06 -6.26 15.93
C ILE A 152 -6.97 -7.34 16.53
N ASP A 153 -7.39 -7.19 17.78
CA ASP A 153 -8.29 -8.13 18.45
C ASP A 153 -9.67 -8.20 17.76
N SER A 154 -10.17 -7.08 17.25
CA SER A 154 -11.42 -7.01 16.48
C SER A 154 -11.27 -7.68 15.12
N LEU A 155 -10.15 -7.43 14.41
CA LEU A 155 -9.87 -8.03 13.12
C LEU A 155 -9.76 -9.55 13.22
N ALA A 156 -9.08 -10.05 14.26
CA ALA A 156 -8.96 -11.49 14.50
C ALA A 156 -10.32 -12.18 14.70
N LYS A 157 -11.32 -11.47 15.27
CA LYS A 157 -12.67 -12.01 15.45
C LYS A 157 -13.52 -12.05 14.17
N LYS A 158 -13.17 -11.26 13.16
CA LYS A 158 -13.90 -11.24 11.89
C LYS A 158 -13.69 -12.50 11.04
N ASN A 159 -12.67 -13.32 11.36
CA ASN A 159 -12.39 -14.59 10.71
C ASN A 159 -12.42 -14.53 9.17
N TYR A 160 -11.81 -13.51 8.60
CA TYR A 160 -11.77 -13.31 7.15
C TYR A 160 -11.15 -14.48 6.37
N GLN A 161 -10.32 -15.31 7.03
CA GLN A 161 -9.77 -16.53 6.44
C GLN A 161 -10.83 -17.60 6.12
N ASN A 162 -12.07 -17.45 6.63
CA ASN A 162 -13.17 -18.37 6.39
C ASN A 162 -14.15 -17.86 5.31
N LEU A 163 -13.78 -16.83 4.56
CA LEU A 163 -14.61 -16.30 3.49
C LEU A 163 -14.60 -17.22 2.27
N GLU A 164 -15.76 -17.53 1.71
CA GLU A 164 -15.86 -18.30 0.47
C GLU A 164 -15.15 -17.56 -0.68
N GLY A 165 -14.24 -18.24 -1.37
CA GLY A 165 -13.51 -17.69 -2.52
C GLY A 165 -12.24 -16.92 -2.16
N ILE A 166 -11.89 -16.81 -0.89
CA ILE A 166 -10.60 -16.29 -0.39
C ILE A 166 -9.68 -17.48 -0.10
N ASN A 167 -8.41 -17.45 -0.61
CA ASN A 167 -7.45 -18.55 -0.50
C ASN A 167 -6.17 -18.13 0.26
#